data_ecd3222ff56bc55fe9e55f8d08a2a6a2
#
_entry.id   ecd3222ff56bc55fe9e55f8d08a2a6a2
#
_cell.length_a   1.000
_cell.length_b   1.000
_cell.length_c   1.000
_cell.angle_alpha   90.00
_cell.angle_beta   90.00
_cell.angle_gamma   90.00
#
_symmetry.space_group_name_H-M   'P 1'
#
loop_
_entity.id
_entity.type
_entity.pdbx_description
1 polymer ?
#
loop_
_entity_poly.entity_id
_entity_poly.type
_entity_poly.pdbx_seq_one_letter_code
_entity_poly.pdbx_strand_id
1 'polypeptide(L)'
;MVIKSALKLISDAYAPSVLTLSTFESGTRAEESTQRAAGVTRDKNVNPFISLYEDVLLPSEQWEDYGLVGISIVGISQILPGLTLARTLKEKYPHLHVTLGGPIFSVNAKQLLDHPEFFDEFCHSVVTFEGEEPLHRLLTALKQGTALKEVPNLLFCEDGKVTLNEERVELRFEELPAPTFEGLPMDLYLSPYPILPVLQSRGCYWGKCTFCTHSFVYGHRYGKQRTKQMVDELEGLAEKYQTKYFTFSDEAVSPHSLNDVSEEIIKRGLDMKSLALLKFEKVMDEQLFQKMRQAGFIFLMYGLE
;
A
#
# COMPACT_ATOMS: atom_id res chain seq x y z
N MET A 1 -26.05 4.13 -8.71
CA MET A 1 -26.37 3.83 -10.12
C MET A 1 -25.50 4.63 -11.09
N VAL A 2 -25.42 5.96 -10.96
CA VAL A 2 -24.68 6.85 -11.89
C VAL A 2 -23.17 6.47 -12.03
N ILE A 3 -22.44 6.30 -10.92
CA ILE A 3 -21.00 5.99 -10.95
C ILE A 3 -20.73 4.66 -11.69
N LYS A 4 -21.52 3.60 -11.40
CA LYS A 4 -21.36 2.31 -12.09
C LYS A 4 -21.60 2.42 -13.60
N SER A 5 -22.57 3.24 -14.02
CA SER A 5 -22.83 3.49 -15.44
C SER A 5 -21.70 4.27 -16.10
N ALA A 6 -21.13 5.27 -15.41
CA ALA A 6 -19.96 6.01 -15.91
C ALA A 6 -18.74 5.10 -16.09
N LEU A 7 -18.44 4.26 -15.08
CA LEU A 7 -17.34 3.29 -15.15
C LEU A 7 -17.53 2.27 -16.27
N LYS A 8 -18.78 1.85 -16.52
CA LYS A 8 -19.09 0.99 -17.67
C LYS A 8 -18.82 1.68 -19.00
N LEU A 9 -19.22 2.94 -19.16
CA LEU A 9 -18.95 3.70 -20.39
C LEU A 9 -17.43 3.85 -20.63
N ILE A 10 -16.66 4.11 -19.59
CA ILE A 10 -15.19 4.15 -19.68
C ILE A 10 -14.67 2.78 -20.11
N SER A 11 -15.12 1.69 -19.48
CA SER A 11 -14.71 0.33 -19.86
C SER A 11 -15.05 -0.01 -21.31
N ASP A 12 -16.24 0.36 -21.77
CA ASP A 12 -16.66 0.14 -23.16
C ASP A 12 -15.78 0.94 -24.16
N ALA A 13 -15.38 2.16 -23.79
CA ALA A 13 -14.51 3.01 -24.61
C ALA A 13 -13.05 2.51 -24.68
N TYR A 14 -12.57 1.86 -23.64
CA TYR A 14 -11.20 1.35 -23.52
C TYR A 14 -11.13 -0.19 -23.54
N ALA A 15 -12.11 -0.84 -24.18
CA ALA A 15 -12.10 -2.30 -24.28
C ALA A 15 -10.79 -2.83 -24.91
N PRO A 16 -10.22 -3.96 -24.43
CA PRO A 16 -10.78 -4.90 -23.45
C PRO A 16 -10.52 -4.58 -21.95
N SER A 17 -10.03 -3.40 -21.62
CA SER A 17 -9.82 -3.01 -20.21
C SER A 17 -11.15 -2.82 -19.48
N VAL A 18 -11.20 -3.21 -18.20
CA VAL A 18 -12.40 -3.11 -17.36
C VAL A 18 -12.09 -2.30 -16.11
N LEU A 19 -12.88 -1.24 -15.89
CA LEU A 19 -12.81 -0.39 -14.72
C LEU A 19 -14.06 -0.58 -13.85
N THR A 20 -13.86 -0.91 -12.58
CA THR A 20 -14.92 -1.04 -11.58
C THR A 20 -14.69 -0.07 -10.43
N LEU A 21 -15.55 -0.11 -9.40
CA LEU A 21 -15.35 0.68 -8.17
C LEU A 21 -14.14 0.24 -7.34
N SER A 22 -13.70 -1.00 -7.50
CA SER A 22 -12.68 -1.61 -6.63
C SER A 22 -11.45 -2.09 -7.40
N THR A 23 -11.51 -2.19 -8.73
CA THR A 23 -10.42 -2.76 -9.51
C THR A 23 -10.36 -2.18 -10.91
N PHE A 24 -9.17 -2.20 -11.48
CA PHE A 24 -8.89 -2.00 -12.88
C PHE A 24 -8.20 -3.24 -13.44
N GLU A 25 -8.77 -3.84 -14.47
CA GLU A 25 -8.18 -4.94 -15.22
C GLU A 25 -7.69 -4.40 -16.56
N SER A 26 -6.38 -4.36 -16.74
CA SER A 26 -5.79 -3.89 -17.99
C SER A 26 -5.88 -4.96 -19.07
N GLY A 27 -6.60 -4.68 -20.15
CA GLY A 27 -6.58 -5.53 -21.33
C GLY A 27 -5.29 -5.42 -22.17
N THR A 28 -4.38 -4.54 -21.78
CA THR A 28 -3.17 -4.21 -22.54
C THR A 28 -1.95 -5.02 -22.14
N ARG A 29 -2.03 -5.76 -21.02
CA ARG A 29 -0.92 -6.53 -20.42
C ARG A 29 0.36 -5.69 -20.22
N ALA A 30 0.18 -4.45 -19.80
CA ALA A 30 1.30 -3.53 -19.52
C ALA A 30 2.27 -4.08 -18.46
N GLU A 31 1.79 -4.97 -17.60
CA GLU A 31 2.54 -5.63 -16.54
C GLU A 31 3.55 -6.69 -17.02
N GLU A 32 3.48 -7.10 -18.30
CA GLU A 32 4.33 -8.20 -18.79
C GLU A 32 5.79 -7.76 -19.13
N SER A 33 6.01 -6.50 -19.47
CA SER A 33 7.38 -5.99 -19.75
C SER A 33 7.46 -4.47 -19.69
N THR A 34 8.65 -3.96 -19.40
CA THR A 34 8.99 -2.52 -19.44
C THR A 34 8.64 -1.89 -20.78
N GLN A 35 9.01 -2.55 -21.89
CA GLN A 35 8.73 -2.03 -23.24
C GLN A 35 7.23 -1.90 -23.50
N ARG A 36 6.45 -2.91 -23.11
CA ARG A 36 4.97 -2.87 -23.26
C ARG A 36 4.37 -1.78 -22.41
N ALA A 37 4.76 -1.68 -21.14
CA ALA A 37 4.35 -0.61 -20.25
C ALA A 37 4.67 0.78 -20.83
N ALA A 38 5.89 0.96 -21.37
CA ALA A 38 6.31 2.22 -22.00
C ALA A 38 5.40 2.61 -23.18
N GLY A 39 5.02 1.65 -24.03
CA GLY A 39 4.06 1.89 -25.13
C GLY A 39 2.67 2.26 -24.65
N VAL A 40 2.11 1.46 -23.74
CA VAL A 40 0.74 1.65 -23.24
C VAL A 40 0.60 2.95 -22.44
N THR A 41 1.61 3.34 -21.66
CA THR A 41 1.57 4.58 -20.88
C THR A 41 1.63 5.86 -21.73
N ARG A 42 1.84 5.74 -23.06
CA ARG A 42 1.80 6.84 -24.04
C ARG A 42 0.59 6.83 -24.93
N ASP A 43 -0.16 5.74 -24.99
CA ASP A 43 -1.27 5.58 -25.92
C ASP A 43 -2.61 5.94 -25.26
N LYS A 44 -3.11 7.14 -25.58
CA LYS A 44 -4.42 7.65 -25.09
C LYS A 44 -5.62 6.81 -25.55
N ASN A 45 -5.47 6.00 -26.59
CA ASN A 45 -6.59 5.19 -27.10
C ASN A 45 -6.86 3.95 -26.24
N VAL A 46 -5.84 3.48 -25.49
CA VAL A 46 -5.93 2.26 -24.67
C VAL A 46 -5.74 2.50 -23.18
N ASN A 47 -5.32 3.72 -22.79
CA ASN A 47 -5.00 4.07 -21.41
C ASN A 47 -5.84 5.27 -20.94
N PRO A 48 -6.90 5.06 -20.18
CA PRO A 48 -7.78 6.12 -19.69
C PRO A 48 -7.11 7.06 -18.69
N PHE A 49 -6.02 6.62 -18.03
CA PHE A 49 -5.37 7.39 -16.98
C PHE A 49 -4.58 8.58 -17.51
N ILE A 50 -4.15 8.56 -18.77
CA ILE A 50 -3.40 9.70 -19.36
C ILE A 50 -4.25 10.97 -19.30
N SER A 51 -5.46 10.94 -19.86
CA SER A 51 -6.36 12.10 -19.84
C SER A 51 -6.77 12.47 -18.40
N LEU A 52 -7.06 11.49 -17.55
CA LEU A 52 -7.38 11.74 -16.15
C LEU A 52 -6.27 12.52 -15.44
N TYR A 53 -5.03 12.13 -15.64
CA TYR A 53 -3.91 12.82 -15.02
C TYR A 53 -3.66 14.19 -15.64
N GLU A 54 -3.65 14.30 -16.95
CA GLU A 54 -3.40 15.57 -17.65
C GLU A 54 -4.49 16.62 -17.39
N ASP A 55 -5.75 16.20 -17.39
CA ASP A 55 -6.88 17.13 -17.34
C ASP A 55 -7.37 17.41 -15.91
N VAL A 56 -7.11 16.51 -14.96
CA VAL A 56 -7.65 16.60 -13.60
C VAL A 56 -6.56 16.67 -12.55
N LEU A 57 -5.66 15.68 -12.48
CA LEU A 57 -4.70 15.57 -11.37
C LEU A 57 -3.58 16.62 -11.48
N LEU A 58 -2.96 16.76 -12.65
CA LEU A 58 -1.82 17.68 -12.78
C LEU A 58 -2.21 19.14 -12.55
N PRO A 59 -3.38 19.62 -13.01
CA PRO A 59 -3.81 20.98 -12.72
C PRO A 59 -4.23 21.23 -11.26
N SER A 60 -4.47 20.16 -10.46
CA SER A 60 -4.94 20.31 -9.08
C SER A 60 -3.83 20.56 -8.06
N GLU A 61 -2.55 20.42 -8.46
CA GLU A 61 -1.40 20.51 -7.56
C GLU A 61 -0.35 21.52 -8.05
N GLN A 62 0.40 22.08 -7.10
CA GLN A 62 1.55 22.97 -7.38
C GLN A 62 2.83 22.12 -7.41
N TRP A 63 3.07 21.41 -8.50
CA TRP A 63 4.18 20.44 -8.62
C TRP A 63 5.57 21.06 -8.44
N GLU A 64 5.70 22.35 -8.67
CA GLU A 64 6.92 23.15 -8.47
C GLU A 64 7.37 23.21 -7.01
N ASP A 65 6.45 23.03 -6.06
CA ASP A 65 6.72 23.08 -4.62
C ASP A 65 7.30 21.77 -4.07
N TYR A 66 7.27 20.70 -4.86
CA TYR A 66 7.73 19.38 -4.42
C TYR A 66 9.12 19.07 -4.97
N GLY A 67 9.96 18.43 -4.16
CA GLY A 67 11.26 17.88 -4.59
C GLY A 67 11.23 16.37 -4.87
N LEU A 68 10.23 15.66 -4.31
CA LEU A 68 10.07 14.21 -4.46
C LEU A 68 8.60 13.86 -4.53
N VAL A 69 8.27 12.90 -5.40
CA VAL A 69 6.98 12.23 -5.44
C VAL A 69 7.17 10.73 -5.29
N GLY A 70 6.53 10.14 -4.28
CA GLY A 70 6.51 8.70 -4.04
C GLY A 70 5.18 8.09 -4.51
N ILE A 71 5.25 7.05 -5.33
CA ILE A 71 4.07 6.33 -5.83
C ILE A 71 4.13 4.89 -5.34
N SER A 72 3.15 4.49 -4.50
CA SER A 72 3.03 3.13 -4.00
C SER A 72 2.15 2.27 -4.91
N ILE A 73 2.71 1.18 -5.44
CA ILE A 73 2.01 0.20 -6.29
C ILE A 73 1.91 -1.12 -5.53
N VAL A 74 0.73 -1.41 -5.00
CA VAL A 74 0.50 -2.57 -4.14
C VAL A 74 0.05 -3.80 -4.93
N GLY A 75 -0.76 -3.61 -5.96
CA GLY A 75 -1.36 -4.70 -6.75
C GLY A 75 -1.26 -4.48 -8.25
N ILE A 76 -1.49 -5.56 -9.01
CA ILE A 76 -1.41 -5.58 -10.49
C ILE A 76 -2.29 -4.51 -11.12
N SER A 77 -3.50 -4.29 -10.58
CA SER A 77 -4.43 -3.26 -11.08
C SER A 77 -3.88 -1.82 -10.97
N GLN A 78 -2.86 -1.60 -10.16
CA GLN A 78 -2.23 -0.30 -9.97
C GLN A 78 -0.98 -0.09 -10.83
N ILE A 79 -0.49 -1.12 -11.54
CA ILE A 79 0.72 -1.01 -12.36
C ILE A 79 0.52 0.03 -13.47
N LEU A 80 -0.48 -0.14 -14.32
CA LEU A 80 -0.70 0.79 -15.42
C LEU A 80 -0.96 2.23 -14.94
N PRO A 81 -1.91 2.50 -14.02
CA PRO A 81 -2.12 3.86 -13.53
C PRO A 81 -0.87 4.43 -12.85
N GLY A 82 -0.20 3.65 -12.00
CA GLY A 82 1.00 4.12 -11.27
C GLY A 82 2.15 4.45 -12.21
N LEU A 83 2.48 3.59 -13.18
CA LEU A 83 3.52 3.85 -14.17
C LEU A 83 3.16 5.01 -15.11
N THR A 84 1.89 5.16 -15.46
CA THR A 84 1.42 6.31 -16.26
C THR A 84 1.66 7.62 -15.50
N LEU A 85 1.30 7.67 -14.22
CA LEU A 85 1.53 8.86 -13.40
C LEU A 85 3.03 9.13 -13.25
N ALA A 86 3.82 8.11 -12.91
CA ALA A 86 5.25 8.21 -12.71
C ALA A 86 5.95 8.81 -13.96
N ARG A 87 5.69 8.24 -15.14
CA ARG A 87 6.23 8.74 -16.41
C ARG A 87 5.79 10.17 -16.68
N THR A 88 4.49 10.46 -16.51
CA THR A 88 3.95 11.79 -16.79
C THR A 88 4.59 12.85 -15.90
N LEU A 89 4.78 12.58 -14.62
CA LEU A 89 5.46 13.49 -13.70
C LEU A 89 6.93 13.67 -14.07
N LYS A 90 7.63 12.58 -14.35
CA LYS A 90 9.05 12.61 -14.72
C LYS A 90 9.30 13.42 -16.00
N GLU A 91 8.42 13.29 -17.01
CA GLU A 91 8.55 14.03 -18.28
C GLU A 91 8.16 15.51 -18.14
N LYS A 92 7.09 15.81 -17.39
CA LYS A 92 6.58 17.20 -17.28
C LYS A 92 7.31 18.04 -16.24
N TYR A 93 7.84 17.41 -15.18
CA TYR A 93 8.48 18.09 -14.05
C TYR A 93 9.88 17.50 -13.79
N PRO A 94 10.88 17.79 -14.62
CA PRO A 94 12.22 17.17 -14.53
C PRO A 94 12.97 17.45 -13.22
N HIS A 95 12.54 18.43 -12.43
CA HIS A 95 13.11 18.72 -11.11
C HIS A 95 12.62 17.75 -10.02
N LEU A 96 11.50 17.05 -10.26
CA LEU A 96 10.97 16.09 -9.32
C LEU A 96 11.76 14.78 -9.32
N HIS A 97 12.16 14.33 -8.15
CA HIS A 97 12.61 12.96 -7.99
C HIS A 97 11.40 12.04 -7.86
N VAL A 98 11.10 11.25 -8.89
CA VAL A 98 10.01 10.27 -8.84
C VAL A 98 10.56 8.96 -8.31
N THR A 99 10.01 8.48 -7.19
CA THR A 99 10.34 7.18 -6.61
C THR A 99 9.10 6.27 -6.58
N LEU A 100 9.29 5.00 -6.91
CA LEU A 100 8.26 3.98 -6.83
C LEU A 100 8.47 3.12 -5.58
N GLY A 101 7.40 2.52 -5.08
CA GLY A 101 7.46 1.61 -3.95
C GLY A 101 6.27 0.65 -3.93
N GLY A 102 6.24 -0.20 -2.92
CA GLY A 102 5.19 -1.20 -2.72
C GLY A 102 5.65 -2.63 -2.92
N PRO A 103 4.84 -3.62 -2.50
CA PRO A 103 5.22 -5.04 -2.47
C PRO A 103 5.63 -5.60 -3.83
N ILE A 104 5.01 -5.14 -4.92
CA ILE A 104 5.34 -5.57 -6.29
C ILE A 104 6.82 -5.37 -6.60
N PHE A 105 7.39 -4.24 -6.24
CA PHE A 105 8.80 -3.94 -6.50
C PHE A 105 9.72 -4.74 -5.57
N SER A 106 9.32 -5.00 -4.34
CA SER A 106 10.08 -5.83 -3.41
C SER A 106 10.23 -7.27 -3.93
N VAL A 107 9.15 -7.83 -4.49
CA VAL A 107 9.16 -9.18 -5.08
C VAL A 107 10.01 -9.24 -6.34
N ASN A 108 10.00 -8.19 -7.15
CA ASN A 108 10.67 -8.12 -8.45
C ASN A 108 12.00 -7.34 -8.42
N ALA A 109 12.53 -7.04 -7.24
CA ALA A 109 13.73 -6.21 -7.10
C ALA A 109 14.95 -6.75 -7.86
N LYS A 110 15.13 -8.08 -7.84
CA LYS A 110 16.25 -8.72 -8.56
C LYS A 110 16.10 -8.67 -10.08
N GLN A 111 14.88 -8.78 -10.59
CA GLN A 111 14.60 -8.68 -12.02
C GLN A 111 14.90 -7.27 -12.54
N LEU A 112 14.61 -6.25 -11.75
CA LEU A 112 14.86 -4.85 -12.13
C LEU A 112 16.35 -4.52 -12.27
N LEU A 113 17.27 -5.32 -11.72
CA LEU A 113 18.71 -5.12 -11.88
C LEU A 113 19.18 -5.20 -13.34
N ASP A 114 18.48 -5.98 -14.15
CA ASP A 114 18.79 -6.20 -15.56
C ASP A 114 17.99 -5.27 -16.50
N HIS A 115 17.25 -4.29 -15.94
CA HIS A 115 16.33 -3.43 -16.68
C HIS A 115 16.57 -1.92 -16.42
N PRO A 116 17.72 -1.36 -16.82
CA PRO A 116 17.99 0.07 -16.68
C PRO A 116 16.96 0.95 -17.40
N GLU A 117 16.38 0.47 -18.50
CA GLU A 117 15.36 1.15 -19.28
C GLU A 117 14.06 1.40 -18.46
N PHE A 118 13.81 0.62 -17.42
CA PHE A 118 12.67 0.86 -16.52
C PHE A 118 12.84 2.18 -15.76
N PHE A 119 14.06 2.46 -15.34
CA PHE A 119 14.38 3.72 -14.64
C PHE A 119 14.37 4.90 -15.61
N ASP A 120 14.86 4.72 -16.83
CA ASP A 120 14.80 5.78 -17.85
C ASP A 120 13.36 6.18 -18.14
N GLU A 121 12.45 5.22 -18.24
CA GLU A 121 11.04 5.43 -18.59
C GLU A 121 10.20 5.96 -17.44
N PHE A 122 10.33 5.43 -16.23
CA PHE A 122 9.29 5.60 -15.22
C PHE A 122 9.73 6.34 -13.95
N CYS A 123 10.94 6.13 -13.46
CA CYS A 123 11.31 6.66 -12.15
C CYS A 123 12.82 6.93 -12.03
N HIS A 124 13.21 7.60 -10.96
CA HIS A 124 14.61 7.81 -10.62
C HIS A 124 15.10 6.75 -9.63
N SER A 125 14.20 6.21 -8.81
CA SER A 125 14.52 5.16 -7.85
C SER A 125 13.31 4.32 -7.49
N VAL A 126 13.55 3.17 -6.87
CA VAL A 126 12.54 2.28 -6.33
C VAL A 126 12.91 1.92 -4.90
N VAL A 127 11.99 2.17 -3.97
CA VAL A 127 12.12 1.76 -2.56
C VAL A 127 11.50 0.36 -2.41
N THR A 128 12.29 -0.58 -1.90
CA THR A 128 11.86 -1.96 -1.67
C THR A 128 11.62 -2.23 -0.19
N PHE A 129 10.82 -3.26 0.11
CA PHE A 129 10.48 -3.68 1.47
C PHE A 129 9.77 -2.58 2.29
N GLU A 130 10.12 -2.41 3.56
CA GLU A 130 9.57 -1.37 4.43
C GLU A 130 10.16 -0.01 4.03
N GLY A 131 9.29 0.97 3.79
CA GLY A 131 9.66 2.22 3.13
C GLY A 131 9.94 3.40 4.06
N GLU A 132 9.59 3.32 5.34
CA GLU A 132 9.61 4.47 6.24
C GLU A 132 11.02 5.07 6.39
N GLU A 133 11.99 4.26 6.77
CA GLU A 133 13.37 4.73 6.93
C GLU A 133 14.07 4.99 5.58
N PRO A 134 13.96 4.10 4.56
CA PRO A 134 14.52 4.39 3.25
C PRO A 134 14.01 5.69 2.65
N LEU A 135 12.71 5.99 2.74
CA LEU A 135 12.14 7.22 2.21
C LEU A 135 12.66 8.46 2.96
N HIS A 136 12.78 8.37 4.29
CA HIS A 136 13.36 9.44 5.11
C HIS A 136 14.83 9.71 4.72
N ARG A 137 15.64 8.64 4.55
CA ARG A 137 17.04 8.78 4.10
C ARG A 137 17.14 9.27 2.66
N LEU A 138 16.26 8.84 1.76
CA LEU A 138 16.20 9.35 0.40
C LEU A 138 15.92 10.86 0.38
N LEU A 139 14.92 11.33 1.12
CA LEU A 139 14.62 12.76 1.24
C LEU A 139 15.82 13.54 1.79
N THR A 140 16.50 12.99 2.78
CA THR A 140 17.69 13.60 3.37
C THR A 140 18.83 13.66 2.36
N ALA A 141 19.08 12.57 1.63
CA ALA A 141 20.11 12.50 0.60
C ALA A 141 19.87 13.51 -0.53
N LEU A 142 18.64 13.59 -1.03
CA LEU A 142 18.26 14.55 -2.07
C LEU A 142 18.43 16.01 -1.59
N LYS A 143 18.04 16.30 -0.35
CA LYS A 143 18.17 17.65 0.24
C LYS A 143 19.62 18.07 0.46
N GLN A 144 20.49 17.12 0.82
CA GLN A 144 21.90 17.37 1.11
C GLN A 144 22.82 17.17 -0.09
N GLY A 145 22.32 16.60 -1.19
CA GLY A 145 23.12 16.25 -2.35
C GLY A 145 24.09 15.09 -2.08
N THR A 146 23.77 14.18 -1.15
CA THR A 146 24.59 13.01 -0.84
C THR A 146 24.27 11.83 -1.78
N ALA A 147 25.17 10.85 -1.84
CA ALA A 147 25.05 9.75 -2.78
C ALA A 147 23.89 8.80 -2.43
N LEU A 148 23.10 8.39 -3.42
CA LEU A 148 21.97 7.45 -3.25
C LEU A 148 22.42 6.06 -2.79
N LYS A 149 23.65 5.69 -3.00
CA LYS A 149 24.22 4.40 -2.55
C LYS A 149 24.20 4.21 -1.02
N GLU A 150 24.00 5.30 -0.26
CA GLU A 150 23.90 5.26 1.20
C GLU A 150 22.44 5.07 1.70
N VAL A 151 21.47 5.11 0.80
CA VAL A 151 20.06 4.91 1.14
C VAL A 151 19.73 3.42 1.14
N PRO A 152 19.32 2.82 2.27
CA PRO A 152 19.03 1.39 2.34
C PRO A 152 17.81 1.02 1.49
N ASN A 153 17.72 -0.24 1.09
CA ASN A 153 16.60 -0.79 0.32
C ASN A 153 16.23 -0.01 -0.95
N LEU A 154 17.18 0.74 -1.51
CA LEU A 154 16.97 1.56 -2.70
C LEU A 154 17.53 0.87 -3.94
N LEU A 155 16.70 0.75 -4.97
CA LEU A 155 17.13 0.50 -6.35
C LEU A 155 17.21 1.84 -7.08
N PHE A 156 18.29 2.09 -7.79
CA PHE A 156 18.45 3.26 -8.65
C PHE A 156 19.38 2.93 -9.81
N CYS A 157 19.28 3.71 -10.88
CA CYS A 157 20.13 3.58 -12.05
C CYS A 157 21.10 4.76 -12.13
N GLU A 158 22.39 4.47 -12.24
CA GLU A 158 23.45 5.45 -12.44
C GLU A 158 24.37 4.94 -13.57
N ASP A 159 24.65 5.79 -14.55
CA ASP A 159 25.47 5.45 -15.73
C ASP A 159 25.03 4.16 -16.45
N GLY A 160 23.72 3.94 -16.57
CA GLY A 160 23.11 2.76 -17.21
C GLY A 160 23.25 1.46 -16.41
N LYS A 161 23.68 1.54 -15.16
CA LYS A 161 23.79 0.39 -14.26
C LYS A 161 22.82 0.52 -13.11
N VAL A 162 21.94 -0.48 -12.95
CA VAL A 162 21.04 -0.56 -11.81
C VAL A 162 21.77 -1.15 -10.61
N THR A 163 21.60 -0.51 -9.47
CA THR A 163 22.18 -0.94 -8.18
C THR A 163 21.06 -1.09 -7.15
N LEU A 164 21.09 -2.18 -6.39
CA LEU A 164 20.28 -2.38 -5.20
C LEU A 164 21.17 -2.24 -3.96
N ASN A 165 20.84 -1.31 -3.10
CA ASN A 165 21.47 -1.19 -1.79
C ASN A 165 20.86 -2.20 -0.83
N GLU A 166 21.63 -3.22 -0.46
CA GLU A 166 21.12 -4.39 0.30
C GLU A 166 21.03 -4.14 1.82
N GLU A 167 21.43 -2.99 2.31
CA GLU A 167 21.28 -2.67 3.74
C GLU A 167 19.80 -2.65 4.09
N ARG A 168 19.33 -3.66 4.82
CA ARG A 168 17.99 -3.70 5.37
C ARG A 168 17.94 -3.00 6.71
N VAL A 169 17.23 -1.90 6.76
CA VAL A 169 16.87 -1.27 8.03
C VAL A 169 15.73 -2.05 8.67
N GLU A 170 15.90 -2.42 9.92
CA GLU A 170 14.88 -3.08 10.72
C GLU A 170 14.06 -2.03 11.48
N LEU A 171 12.83 -1.81 11.03
CA LEU A 171 11.86 -1.08 11.84
C LEU A 171 11.27 -2.03 12.89
N ARG A 172 11.32 -1.58 14.14
CA ARG A 172 10.56 -2.23 15.20
C ARG A 172 9.13 -1.73 15.13
N PHE A 173 8.21 -2.62 14.76
CA PHE A 173 6.82 -2.26 14.49
C PHE A 173 6.15 -1.57 15.69
N GLU A 174 6.50 -2.00 16.92
CA GLU A 174 6.02 -1.40 18.16
C GLU A 174 6.49 0.04 18.42
N GLU A 175 7.46 0.53 17.64
CA GLU A 175 7.99 1.90 17.74
C GLU A 175 7.34 2.85 16.73
N LEU A 176 6.54 2.32 15.79
CA LEU A 176 5.85 3.15 14.83
C LEU A 176 4.76 3.99 15.53
N PRO A 177 4.57 5.25 15.10
CA PRO A 177 3.48 6.07 15.61
C PRO A 177 2.12 5.51 15.15
N ALA A 178 1.07 5.85 15.91
CA ALA A 178 -0.30 5.58 15.46
C ALA A 178 -0.57 6.25 14.11
N PRO A 179 -1.40 5.64 13.24
CA PRO A 179 -1.73 6.22 11.95
C PRO A 179 -2.49 7.54 12.12
N THR A 180 -2.27 8.48 11.19
CA THR A 180 -3.06 9.70 11.10
C THR A 180 -3.81 9.74 9.78
N PHE A 181 -5.05 10.22 9.83
CA PHE A 181 -5.93 10.39 8.68
C PHE A 181 -6.23 11.88 8.45
N GLU A 182 -5.47 12.76 9.09
CA GLU A 182 -5.59 14.21 8.89
C GLU A 182 -5.22 14.58 7.45
N GLY A 183 -5.95 15.53 6.90
CA GLY A 183 -5.78 15.96 5.50
C GLY A 183 -6.46 15.08 4.47
N LEU A 184 -7.01 13.91 4.85
CA LEU A 184 -7.81 13.11 3.94
C LEU A 184 -9.24 13.64 3.87
N PRO A 185 -9.83 13.80 2.66
CA PRO A 185 -11.21 14.25 2.48
C PRO A 185 -12.19 13.11 2.77
N MET A 186 -12.32 12.75 4.06
CA MET A 186 -13.08 11.56 4.50
C MET A 186 -14.54 11.57 4.05
N ASP A 187 -15.15 12.74 3.88
CA ASP A 187 -16.52 12.94 3.43
C ASP A 187 -16.73 12.58 1.93
N LEU A 188 -15.65 12.52 1.15
CA LEU A 188 -15.70 12.11 -0.25
C LEU A 188 -15.56 10.60 -0.45
N TYR A 189 -15.24 9.85 0.60
CA TYR A 189 -15.15 8.39 0.52
C TYR A 189 -16.53 7.77 0.36
N LEU A 190 -16.63 6.74 -0.49
CA LEU A 190 -17.89 6.02 -0.77
C LEU A 190 -18.28 5.06 0.38
N SER A 191 -18.00 5.45 1.61
CA SER A 191 -18.37 4.73 2.82
C SER A 191 -19.37 5.56 3.60
N PRO A 192 -20.44 4.96 4.18
CA PRO A 192 -21.45 5.70 4.95
C PRO A 192 -20.88 6.29 6.26
N TYR A 193 -19.75 5.78 6.73
CA TYR A 193 -19.02 6.29 7.90
C TYR A 193 -17.53 6.03 7.73
N PRO A 194 -16.65 6.78 8.44
CA PRO A 194 -15.23 6.50 8.44
C PRO A 194 -14.96 5.09 9.00
N ILE A 195 -14.29 4.24 8.20
CA ILE A 195 -13.75 2.95 8.62
C ILE A 195 -12.24 3.09 8.59
N LEU A 196 -11.60 3.06 9.75
CA LEU A 196 -10.17 3.33 9.85
C LEU A 196 -9.37 2.04 9.79
N PRO A 197 -8.40 1.92 8.86
CA PRO A 197 -7.45 0.81 8.85
C PRO A 197 -6.46 0.94 10.00
N VAL A 198 -6.23 -0.17 10.70
CA VAL A 198 -5.25 -0.29 11.79
C VAL A 198 -4.47 -1.58 11.63
N LEU A 199 -3.28 -1.66 12.22
CA LEU A 199 -2.43 -2.83 12.19
C LEU A 199 -2.08 -3.27 13.61
N GLN A 200 -2.49 -4.48 14.00
CA GLN A 200 -2.03 -5.14 15.21
C GLN A 200 -0.61 -5.69 15.02
N SER A 201 -0.31 -6.12 13.79
CA SER A 201 0.97 -6.74 13.45
C SER A 201 1.39 -6.41 12.03
N ARG A 202 2.67 -6.61 11.73
CA ARG A 202 3.24 -6.51 10.40
C ARG A 202 3.97 -7.80 10.06
N GLY A 203 3.75 -8.29 8.84
CA GLY A 203 4.14 -9.63 8.44
C GLY A 203 3.10 -10.68 8.86
N CYS A 204 3.31 -11.92 8.47
CA CYS A 204 2.40 -13.02 8.78
C CYS A 204 3.03 -13.96 9.83
N TYR A 205 2.33 -14.16 10.96
CA TYR A 205 2.80 -15.04 12.02
C TYR A 205 2.95 -16.51 11.58
N TRP A 206 2.21 -16.92 10.54
CA TRP A 206 2.32 -18.26 9.97
C TRP A 206 3.49 -18.36 8.97
N GLY A 207 3.50 -17.52 7.95
CA GLY A 207 4.61 -17.32 7.00
C GLY A 207 5.05 -18.55 6.19
N LYS A 208 4.23 -19.62 6.08
CA LYS A 208 4.62 -20.91 5.49
C LYS A 208 3.86 -21.28 4.22
N CYS A 209 2.96 -20.44 3.74
CA CYS A 209 2.19 -20.70 2.54
C CYS A 209 3.09 -20.58 1.30
N THR A 210 3.17 -21.64 0.50
CA THR A 210 4.11 -21.73 -0.65
C THR A 210 3.77 -20.81 -1.81
N PHE A 211 2.54 -20.35 -1.89
CA PHE A 211 2.05 -19.42 -2.92
C PHE A 211 2.13 -17.94 -2.49
N CYS A 212 2.34 -17.69 -1.19
CA CYS A 212 2.22 -16.34 -0.62
C CYS A 212 3.56 -15.62 -0.58
N THR A 213 3.58 -14.37 -1.06
CA THR A 213 4.79 -13.52 -1.08
C THR A 213 4.90 -12.58 0.13
N HIS A 214 3.88 -12.49 0.98
CA HIS A 214 3.89 -11.56 2.12
C HIS A 214 5.07 -11.75 3.07
N SER A 215 5.39 -13.00 3.41
CA SER A 215 6.55 -13.30 4.26
C SER A 215 7.87 -12.81 3.64
N PHE A 216 8.00 -12.90 2.32
CA PHE A 216 9.17 -12.38 1.61
C PHE A 216 9.25 -10.86 1.69
N VAL A 217 8.13 -10.16 1.47
CA VAL A 217 8.06 -8.68 1.51
C VAL A 217 8.51 -8.14 2.85
N TYR A 218 8.14 -8.81 3.94
CA TYR A 218 8.57 -8.43 5.30
C TYR A 218 9.84 -9.15 5.76
N GLY A 219 10.61 -9.75 4.83
CA GLY A 219 11.87 -10.43 5.16
C GLY A 219 11.71 -11.63 6.09
N HIS A 220 10.58 -12.33 5.99
CA HIS A 220 10.19 -13.43 6.88
C HIS A 220 10.09 -13.06 8.37
N ARG A 221 9.83 -11.79 8.65
CA ARG A 221 9.67 -11.27 10.01
C ARG A 221 8.19 -11.11 10.36
N TYR A 222 7.94 -11.15 11.65
CA TYR A 222 6.64 -10.87 12.24
C TYR A 222 6.85 -10.00 13.48
N GLY A 223 6.33 -8.81 13.45
CA GLY A 223 6.29 -7.88 14.59
C GLY A 223 4.85 -7.58 14.98
N LYS A 224 4.58 -7.40 16.27
CA LYS A 224 3.24 -7.01 16.73
C LYS A 224 3.31 -5.94 17.81
N GLN A 225 2.29 -5.11 17.85
CA GLN A 225 2.10 -4.17 18.96
C GLN A 225 1.74 -4.91 20.25
N ARG A 226 2.05 -4.28 21.39
CA ARG A 226 1.53 -4.72 22.68
C ARG A 226 0.01 -4.50 22.72
N THR A 227 -0.73 -5.44 23.29
CA THR A 227 -2.18 -5.37 23.40
C THR A 227 -2.68 -4.02 23.92
N LYS A 228 -2.08 -3.53 24.99
CA LYS A 228 -2.45 -2.24 25.58
C LYS A 228 -2.25 -1.09 24.59
N GLN A 229 -1.11 -1.05 23.90
CA GLN A 229 -0.79 -0.02 22.89
C GLN A 229 -1.82 -0.03 21.74
N MET A 230 -2.16 -1.23 21.23
CA MET A 230 -3.16 -1.38 20.20
C MET A 230 -4.54 -0.83 20.62
N VAL A 231 -4.96 -1.14 21.85
CA VAL A 231 -6.27 -0.67 22.34
C VAL A 231 -6.23 0.83 22.70
N ASP A 232 -5.11 1.35 23.20
CA ASP A 232 -4.91 2.81 23.37
C ASP A 232 -5.02 3.54 22.01
N GLU A 233 -4.44 2.96 20.94
CA GLU A 233 -4.54 3.50 19.58
C GLU A 233 -5.97 3.49 19.06
N LEU A 234 -6.70 2.39 19.20
CA LEU A 234 -8.11 2.29 18.81
C LEU A 234 -8.98 3.33 19.52
N GLU A 235 -8.79 3.48 20.82
CA GLU A 235 -9.52 4.46 21.65
C GLU A 235 -9.22 5.89 21.20
N GLY A 236 -7.96 6.25 21.02
CA GLY A 236 -7.54 7.57 20.54
C GLY A 236 -8.05 7.90 19.13
N LEU A 237 -8.02 6.92 18.22
CA LEU A 237 -8.55 7.08 16.86
C LEU A 237 -10.09 7.22 16.88
N ALA A 238 -10.79 6.43 17.71
CA ALA A 238 -12.23 6.53 17.87
C ALA A 238 -12.67 7.92 18.33
N GLU A 239 -11.98 8.46 19.33
CA GLU A 239 -12.23 9.81 19.84
C GLU A 239 -11.91 10.89 18.81
N LYS A 240 -10.72 10.82 18.19
CA LYS A 240 -10.24 11.83 17.24
C LYS A 240 -11.11 11.93 15.99
N TYR A 241 -11.50 10.79 15.41
CA TYR A 241 -12.23 10.73 14.14
C TYR A 241 -13.73 10.46 14.31
N GLN A 242 -14.23 10.44 15.54
CA GLN A 242 -15.64 10.24 15.88
C GLN A 242 -16.23 9.02 15.17
N THR A 243 -15.48 7.91 15.19
CA THR A 243 -15.89 6.63 14.59
C THR A 243 -15.68 5.48 15.56
N LYS A 244 -16.42 4.41 15.33
CA LYS A 244 -16.24 3.14 16.04
C LYS A 244 -15.90 1.99 15.09
N TYR A 245 -15.71 2.28 13.81
CA TYR A 245 -15.50 1.29 12.77
C TYR A 245 -14.03 1.18 12.41
N PHE A 246 -13.49 -0.03 12.52
CA PHE A 246 -12.08 -0.33 12.25
C PHE A 246 -11.94 -1.55 11.34
N THR A 247 -10.89 -1.57 10.52
CA THR A 247 -10.45 -2.77 9.83
C THR A 247 -9.02 -3.09 10.24
N PHE A 248 -8.82 -4.28 10.79
CA PHE A 248 -7.48 -4.81 11.02
C PHE A 248 -6.93 -5.24 9.66
N SER A 249 -5.98 -4.47 9.17
CA SER A 249 -5.37 -4.64 7.84
C SER A 249 -4.15 -5.57 7.89
N ASP A 250 -4.03 -6.34 8.95
CA ASP A 250 -3.03 -7.40 9.11
C ASP A 250 -3.16 -8.46 8.03
N GLU A 251 -2.06 -9.06 7.62
CA GLU A 251 -2.04 -10.22 6.71
C GLU A 251 -2.79 -11.43 7.29
N ALA A 252 -2.71 -11.62 8.58
CA ALA A 252 -3.54 -12.48 9.40
C ALA A 252 -3.30 -12.15 10.87
N VAL A 253 -4.35 -11.76 11.60
CA VAL A 253 -4.23 -11.57 13.05
C VAL A 253 -4.20 -12.93 13.73
N SER A 254 -3.24 -13.13 14.65
CA SER A 254 -3.16 -14.41 15.36
C SER A 254 -4.33 -14.57 16.35
N PRO A 255 -4.84 -15.82 16.56
CA PRO A 255 -5.91 -16.07 17.54
C PRO A 255 -5.58 -15.58 18.95
N HIS A 256 -4.31 -15.69 19.35
CA HIS A 256 -3.84 -15.20 20.64
C HIS A 256 -3.93 -13.67 20.75
N SER A 257 -3.49 -12.95 19.71
CA SER A 257 -3.64 -11.47 19.70
C SER A 257 -5.09 -11.04 19.71
N LEU A 258 -5.98 -11.75 18.98
CA LEU A 258 -7.41 -11.46 19.00
C LEU A 258 -8.03 -11.69 20.38
N ASN A 259 -7.65 -12.77 21.06
CA ASN A 259 -8.10 -13.02 22.42
C ASN A 259 -7.72 -11.86 23.34
N ASP A 260 -6.44 -11.47 23.34
CA ASP A 260 -5.92 -10.44 24.24
C ASP A 260 -6.51 -9.06 23.96
N VAL A 261 -6.62 -8.68 22.66
CA VAL A 261 -7.23 -7.42 22.24
C VAL A 261 -8.71 -7.40 22.59
N SER A 262 -9.44 -8.51 22.38
CA SER A 262 -10.85 -8.61 22.75
C SER A 262 -11.07 -8.46 24.25
N GLU A 263 -10.25 -9.10 25.08
CA GLU A 263 -10.31 -8.96 26.53
C GLU A 263 -10.10 -7.52 26.99
N GLU A 264 -9.12 -6.82 26.43
CA GLU A 264 -8.84 -5.44 26.82
C GLU A 264 -9.94 -4.47 26.34
N ILE A 265 -10.51 -4.67 25.14
CA ILE A 265 -11.67 -3.89 24.65
C ILE A 265 -12.87 -4.06 25.58
N ILE A 266 -13.19 -5.31 25.94
CA ILE A 266 -14.32 -5.62 26.85
C ILE A 266 -14.08 -5.01 28.22
N LYS A 267 -12.89 -5.16 28.78
CA LYS A 267 -12.51 -4.63 30.09
C LYS A 267 -12.64 -3.10 30.16
N ARG A 268 -12.34 -2.38 29.07
CA ARG A 268 -12.51 -0.92 29.00
C ARG A 268 -13.93 -0.47 28.64
N GLY A 269 -14.80 -1.41 28.25
CA GLY A 269 -16.19 -1.10 27.86
C GLY A 269 -16.29 -0.30 26.55
N LEU A 270 -15.34 -0.48 25.62
CA LEU A 270 -15.31 0.27 24.36
C LEU A 270 -16.35 -0.26 23.37
N ASP A 271 -17.15 0.64 22.77
CA ASP A 271 -18.09 0.28 21.69
C ASP A 271 -17.39 0.37 20.33
N MET A 272 -16.85 -0.74 19.86
CA MET A 272 -16.15 -0.83 18.58
C MET A 272 -16.82 -1.80 17.63
N LYS A 273 -16.60 -1.60 16.32
CA LYS A 273 -17.06 -2.49 15.25
C LYS A 273 -15.88 -2.76 14.32
N SER A 274 -15.37 -3.98 14.37
CA SER A 274 -14.10 -4.33 13.73
C SER A 274 -14.26 -5.46 12.74
N LEU A 275 -13.40 -5.40 11.68
CA LEU A 275 -13.19 -6.48 10.72
C LEU A 275 -11.76 -7.00 10.90
N ALA A 276 -11.54 -8.30 10.69
CA ALA A 276 -10.19 -8.89 10.72
C ALA A 276 -10.03 -10.01 9.70
N LEU A 277 -8.81 -10.16 9.17
CA LEU A 277 -8.41 -11.30 8.35
C LEU A 277 -7.70 -12.33 9.23
N LEU A 278 -8.07 -13.58 9.08
CA LEU A 278 -7.68 -14.68 9.93
C LEU A 278 -7.27 -15.90 9.12
N LYS A 279 -6.47 -16.75 9.75
CA LYS A 279 -6.24 -18.12 9.31
C LYS A 279 -7.02 -19.09 10.21
N PHE A 280 -7.61 -20.12 9.64
CA PHE A 280 -8.25 -21.17 10.45
C PHE A 280 -7.23 -21.93 11.29
N GLU A 281 -7.50 -21.98 12.60
CA GLU A 281 -6.68 -22.72 13.56
C GLU A 281 -7.53 -23.50 14.57
N LYS A 282 -6.99 -24.64 15.02
CA LYS A 282 -7.69 -25.52 15.99
C LYS A 282 -7.99 -24.87 17.33
N VAL A 283 -7.23 -23.81 17.69
CA VAL A 283 -7.43 -23.06 18.94
C VAL A 283 -8.61 -22.09 18.88
N MET A 284 -9.23 -21.94 17.71
CA MET A 284 -10.39 -21.04 17.53
C MET A 284 -11.66 -21.80 17.93
N ASP A 285 -11.98 -21.72 19.21
CA ASP A 285 -13.15 -22.34 19.80
C ASP A 285 -14.33 -21.36 19.92
N GLU A 286 -15.47 -21.86 20.36
CA GLU A 286 -16.68 -21.08 20.56
C GLU A 286 -16.48 -19.95 21.58
N GLN A 287 -15.65 -20.16 22.60
CA GLN A 287 -15.41 -19.15 23.63
C GLN A 287 -14.66 -17.94 23.05
N LEU A 288 -13.66 -18.18 22.20
CA LEU A 288 -12.94 -17.13 21.50
C LEU A 288 -13.89 -16.33 20.57
N PHE A 289 -14.75 -17.03 19.79
CA PHE A 289 -15.70 -16.33 18.90
C PHE A 289 -16.73 -15.51 19.69
N GLN A 290 -17.24 -16.00 20.81
CA GLN A 290 -18.14 -15.23 21.68
C GLN A 290 -17.45 -14.00 22.24
N LYS A 291 -16.21 -14.12 22.70
CA LYS A 291 -15.39 -13.00 23.19
C LYS A 291 -15.15 -11.95 22.08
N MET A 292 -14.72 -12.39 20.90
CA MET A 292 -14.53 -11.49 19.76
C MET A 292 -15.83 -10.75 19.40
N ARG A 293 -16.97 -11.45 19.38
CA ARG A 293 -18.27 -10.85 19.13
C ARG A 293 -18.61 -9.78 20.19
N GLN A 294 -18.36 -10.07 21.46
CA GLN A 294 -18.57 -9.13 22.57
C GLN A 294 -17.65 -7.91 22.46
N ALA A 295 -16.41 -8.08 22.00
CA ALA A 295 -15.46 -7.00 21.73
C ALA A 295 -15.80 -6.19 20.47
N GLY A 296 -16.81 -6.60 19.68
CA GLY A 296 -17.28 -5.89 18.50
C GLY A 296 -16.66 -6.33 17.18
N PHE A 297 -16.01 -7.49 17.08
CA PHE A 297 -15.67 -8.06 15.79
C PHE A 297 -16.93 -8.54 15.07
N ILE A 298 -17.33 -7.80 14.03
CA ILE A 298 -18.58 -8.03 13.30
C ILE A 298 -18.39 -8.79 11.99
N PHE A 299 -17.17 -8.83 11.48
CA PHE A 299 -16.85 -9.55 10.27
C PHE A 299 -15.45 -10.16 10.35
N LEU A 300 -15.35 -11.44 10.01
CA LEU A 300 -14.12 -12.20 9.99
C LEU A 300 -13.94 -12.83 8.61
N MET A 301 -12.81 -12.52 7.97
CA MET A 301 -12.44 -13.11 6.69
C MET A 301 -11.41 -14.20 6.91
N TYR A 302 -11.63 -15.36 6.32
CA TYR A 302 -10.73 -16.51 6.45
C TYR A 302 -10.15 -16.92 5.11
N GLY A 303 -8.84 -17.16 5.08
CA GLY A 303 -8.22 -17.96 4.03
C GLY A 303 -8.54 -19.45 4.22
N LEU A 304 -8.99 -20.10 3.14
CA LEU A 304 -9.37 -21.54 3.14
C LEU A 304 -8.39 -22.38 2.31
N GLU A 305 -7.25 -21.88 1.96
CA GLU A 305 -6.17 -22.54 1.23
C GLU A 305 -5.37 -23.56 2.04
#